data_e7383b8143fe873794e589557be1030f
#
_entry.id   e7383b8143fe873794e589557be1030f
#
_cell.length_a   1.000
_cell.length_b   1.000
_cell.length_c   1.000
_cell.angle_alpha   90.00
_cell.angle_beta   90.00
_cell.angle_gamma   90.00
#
_symmetry.space_group_name_H-M   'P 1'
#
loop_
_entity.id
_entity.type
_entity.pdbx_description
1 polymer ?
#
loop_
_entity_poly.entity_id
_entity_poly.type
_entity_poly.pdbx_seq_one_letter_code
_entity_poly.pdbx_strand_id
1 'polypeptide(L)'
;MSKPLIAIVGRPNVGKSMLFNKLCGKRLSIVEDTPGVTRDRLYAECEWLGRKFDIVDTGGIEPTTDNEILMFMREQANIAISAADVIVLVTDVRTGVTAADKEVANMLLRSKKPTVLAVNKMDSTGRLDPAIYEFYELGLGDPVAVSAVHGHGTGDLLDECMKYFPPEDEEDEEDDRIKVAVIGKPNVGKSSLVNHILGEKRVIVSNVAGTTRDAVDSEVDNKFGKYVFIDTAGIRRKSKVDERVEKFSVMRAQMAIERADVCIIMIDAREGVTEQDTKIAGLAHEAGKASIVVVNKWDLVEKETGTMEKMRKEVMRDLSFMSYAPVLFISAKTGQRTDRIFELVNFVNDQSNMRITTGMLNDVLADAQARVQPPTVKGRRLKIYYMTQTGIKPPNFVVFCNSRELFHFSFQRYIENQIRAVFGLEGTPIRMVIRQKGDKQ
;
A
#
# COMPACT_ATOMS: atom_id res chain seq x y z
N MET A 1 9.53 -6.22 -10.70
CA MET A 1 8.45 -7.22 -10.49
C MET A 1 7.56 -6.84 -9.33
N SER A 2 6.24 -6.83 -9.49
CA SER A 2 5.35 -6.82 -8.34
C SER A 2 5.43 -8.20 -7.68
N LYS A 3 5.67 -8.25 -6.36
CA LYS A 3 5.69 -9.50 -5.61
C LYS A 3 4.34 -10.19 -5.72
N PRO A 4 4.30 -11.54 -5.78
CA PRO A 4 3.03 -12.27 -5.70
C PRO A 4 2.26 -11.89 -4.44
N LEU A 5 0.94 -11.76 -4.52
CA LEU A 5 0.07 -11.38 -3.41
C LEU A 5 -0.84 -12.53 -3.00
N ILE A 6 -0.78 -12.94 -1.73
CA ILE A 6 -1.72 -13.88 -1.11
C ILE A 6 -2.75 -13.09 -0.30
N ALA A 7 -4.05 -13.30 -0.56
CA ALA A 7 -5.11 -12.73 0.25
C ALA A 7 -5.76 -13.80 1.14
N ILE A 8 -5.84 -13.53 2.44
CA ILE A 8 -6.50 -14.40 3.42
C ILE A 8 -7.96 -13.95 3.58
N VAL A 9 -8.90 -14.87 3.30
CA VAL A 9 -10.35 -14.65 3.34
C VAL A 9 -10.99 -15.68 4.28
N GLY A 10 -12.11 -15.36 4.90
CA GLY A 10 -12.85 -16.29 5.74
C GLY A 10 -13.73 -15.60 6.76
N ARG A 11 -14.54 -16.35 7.47
CA ARG A 11 -15.45 -15.85 8.52
C ARG A 11 -14.69 -15.16 9.65
N PRO A 12 -15.35 -14.29 10.44
CA PRO A 12 -14.84 -13.86 11.73
C PRO A 12 -14.47 -15.05 12.62
N ASN A 13 -13.46 -14.88 13.47
CA ASN A 13 -13.04 -15.85 14.48
C ASN A 13 -12.53 -17.22 13.99
N VAL A 14 -12.34 -17.43 12.69
CA VAL A 14 -11.68 -18.65 12.16
C VAL A 14 -10.15 -18.62 12.34
N GLY A 15 -9.59 -17.50 12.81
CA GLY A 15 -8.16 -17.35 13.11
C GLY A 15 -7.31 -16.76 11.98
N LYS A 16 -7.89 -15.99 11.04
CA LYS A 16 -7.17 -15.34 9.93
C LYS A 16 -5.99 -14.51 10.37
N SER A 17 -6.20 -13.57 11.28
CA SER A 17 -5.14 -12.66 11.76
C SER A 17 -4.04 -13.41 12.52
N MET A 18 -4.39 -14.50 13.22
CA MET A 18 -3.41 -15.36 13.86
C MET A 18 -2.58 -16.13 12.83
N LEU A 19 -3.24 -16.66 11.79
CA LEU A 19 -2.57 -17.31 10.66
C LEU A 19 -1.66 -16.33 9.92
N PHE A 20 -2.16 -15.13 9.61
CA PHE A 20 -1.38 -14.04 9.02
C PHE A 20 -0.10 -13.77 9.82
N ASN A 21 -0.22 -13.52 11.12
CA ASN A 21 0.92 -13.27 11.99
C ASN A 21 1.91 -14.44 12.04
N LYS A 22 1.41 -15.66 11.94
CA LYS A 22 2.25 -16.87 11.95
C LYS A 22 3.00 -17.08 10.64
N LEU A 23 2.37 -16.80 9.50
CA LEU A 23 2.97 -16.88 8.17
C LEU A 23 4.05 -15.81 7.96
N CYS A 24 3.83 -14.62 8.48
CA CYS A 24 4.82 -13.52 8.40
C CYS A 24 6.09 -13.78 9.26
N GLY A 25 6.03 -14.73 10.21
CA GLY A 25 7.18 -15.16 11.01
C GLY A 25 7.74 -14.07 11.95
N LYS A 26 8.83 -14.40 12.70
CA LYS A 26 9.55 -13.48 13.61
C LYS A 26 10.46 -12.45 12.90
N ARG A 27 10.48 -12.41 11.58
CA ARG A 27 11.22 -11.43 10.78
C ARG A 27 10.34 -10.28 10.27
N LEU A 28 9.46 -9.80 11.11
CA LEU A 28 8.97 -8.43 10.98
C LEU A 28 10.20 -7.53 11.14
N SER A 29 10.69 -6.97 10.04
CA SER A 29 11.64 -5.86 10.13
C SER A 29 11.02 -4.84 11.07
N ILE A 30 11.75 -4.52 12.13
CA ILE A 30 11.39 -3.57 13.16
C ILE A 30 11.15 -2.22 12.47
N VAL A 31 9.90 -1.91 12.15
CA VAL A 31 9.48 -0.53 11.95
C VAL A 31 9.17 -0.02 13.34
N GLU A 32 9.97 0.96 13.77
CA GLU A 32 9.95 1.57 15.09
C GLU A 32 8.52 1.94 15.52
N ASP A 33 8.22 1.70 16.81
CA ASP A 33 7.05 2.19 17.52
C ASP A 33 6.95 3.72 17.40
N THR A 34 6.16 4.20 16.48
CA THR A 34 5.73 5.60 16.46
C THR A 34 4.46 5.68 17.30
N PRO A 35 4.43 6.50 18.37
CA PRO A 35 3.23 6.64 19.20
C PRO A 35 2.10 7.28 18.38
N GLY A 36 0.97 6.56 18.24
CA GLY A 36 -0.24 7.10 17.59
C GLY A 36 -0.81 6.27 16.44
N VAL A 37 -0.14 5.18 16.02
CA VAL A 37 -0.64 4.31 14.94
C VAL A 37 -1.22 3.03 15.53
N THR A 38 -2.49 2.78 15.27
CA THR A 38 -3.20 1.55 15.68
C THR A 38 -2.58 0.33 15.00
N ARG A 39 -2.35 -0.73 15.79
CA ARG A 39 -1.61 -1.98 15.50
C ARG A 39 -2.22 -2.93 14.44
N ASP A 40 -3.13 -2.49 13.60
CA ASP A 40 -3.79 -3.36 12.60
C ASP A 40 -3.00 -3.38 11.29
N ARG A 41 -1.91 -4.16 11.26
CA ARG A 41 -1.20 -4.45 10.01
C ARG A 41 -2.04 -5.43 9.19
N LEU A 42 -2.68 -4.92 8.15
CA LEU A 42 -3.42 -5.72 7.18
C LEU A 42 -2.52 -6.31 6.08
N TYR A 43 -1.25 -5.91 6.01
CA TYR A 43 -0.32 -6.22 4.91
C TYR A 43 1.09 -6.53 5.42
N ALA A 44 1.74 -7.57 4.91
CA ALA A 44 3.11 -7.90 5.29
C ALA A 44 3.88 -8.57 4.14
N GLU A 45 5.17 -8.21 4.03
CA GLU A 45 6.12 -8.91 3.17
C GLU A 45 6.59 -10.19 3.86
N CYS A 46 6.56 -11.31 3.14
CA CYS A 46 6.98 -12.63 3.60
C CYS A 46 7.99 -13.23 2.63
N GLU A 47 8.76 -14.21 3.13
CA GLU A 47 9.70 -14.98 2.33
C GLU A 47 9.56 -16.47 2.67
N TRP A 48 9.46 -17.32 1.64
CA TRP A 48 9.42 -18.77 1.78
C TRP A 48 10.25 -19.43 0.69
N LEU A 49 11.14 -20.34 1.06
CA LEU A 49 12.07 -21.02 0.15
C LEU A 49 12.86 -20.07 -0.78
N GLY A 50 13.25 -18.89 -0.26
CA GLY A 50 13.98 -17.86 -1.02
C GLY A 50 13.09 -16.95 -1.87
N ARG A 51 11.80 -17.24 -2.00
CA ARG A 51 10.85 -16.47 -2.79
C ARG A 51 10.10 -15.46 -1.94
N LYS A 52 10.12 -14.20 -2.35
CA LYS A 52 9.44 -13.09 -1.67
C LYS A 52 8.03 -12.90 -2.22
N PHE A 53 7.08 -12.66 -1.33
CA PHE A 53 5.68 -12.38 -1.65
C PHE A 53 5.03 -11.53 -0.57
N ASP A 54 3.86 -11.01 -0.88
CA ASP A 54 3.09 -10.21 0.06
C ASP A 54 1.87 -10.98 0.54
N ILE A 55 1.47 -10.80 1.81
CA ILE A 55 0.23 -11.35 2.36
C ILE A 55 -0.66 -10.21 2.85
N VAL A 56 -1.97 -10.31 2.59
CA VAL A 56 -2.97 -9.38 3.13
C VAL A 56 -4.02 -10.14 3.96
N ASP A 57 -4.26 -9.67 5.19
CA ASP A 57 -5.40 -10.12 6.00
C ASP A 57 -6.62 -9.23 5.70
N THR A 58 -7.65 -9.82 5.10
CA THR A 58 -8.90 -9.10 4.80
C THR A 58 -9.84 -9.02 6.01
N GLY A 59 -9.44 -9.52 7.17
CA GLY A 59 -10.30 -9.83 8.32
C GLY A 59 -10.45 -8.77 9.42
N GLY A 60 -9.85 -7.59 9.32
CA GLY A 60 -9.78 -6.59 10.40
C GLY A 60 -11.10 -5.96 10.89
N ILE A 61 -12.28 -6.55 10.61
CA ILE A 61 -13.58 -6.02 10.99
C ILE A 61 -14.43 -7.15 11.59
N GLU A 62 -15.01 -6.91 12.76
CA GLU A 62 -15.96 -7.83 13.40
C GLU A 62 -17.40 -7.38 13.12
N PRO A 63 -18.17 -8.14 12.30
CA PRO A 63 -19.60 -7.90 12.12
C PRO A 63 -20.39 -8.36 13.34
N THR A 64 -21.53 -7.72 13.59
CA THR A 64 -22.37 -7.96 14.77
C THR A 64 -23.58 -8.85 14.52
N THR A 65 -23.94 -9.10 13.26
CA THR A 65 -25.11 -9.92 12.89
C THR A 65 -24.78 -10.93 11.77
N ASP A 66 -25.52 -12.04 11.67
CA ASP A 66 -25.30 -13.10 10.67
C ASP A 66 -25.41 -12.58 9.22
N ASN A 67 -26.34 -11.69 8.94
CA ASN A 67 -26.48 -11.07 7.61
C ASN A 67 -25.30 -10.14 7.29
N GLU A 68 -24.73 -9.48 8.30
CA GLU A 68 -23.53 -8.67 8.15
C GLU A 68 -22.28 -9.54 7.91
N ILE A 69 -22.20 -10.72 8.55
CA ILE A 69 -21.11 -11.68 8.34
C ILE A 69 -21.05 -12.07 6.87
N LEU A 70 -22.17 -12.45 6.28
CA LEU A 70 -22.21 -12.89 4.89
C LEU A 70 -21.86 -11.77 3.91
N MET A 71 -22.38 -10.57 4.12
CA MET A 71 -22.08 -9.41 3.29
C MET A 71 -20.61 -9.02 3.41
N PHE A 72 -20.05 -9.12 4.59
CA PHE A 72 -18.66 -8.87 4.89
C PHE A 72 -17.73 -9.88 4.17
N MET A 73 -18.04 -11.17 4.25
CA MET A 73 -17.28 -12.22 3.56
C MET A 73 -17.32 -12.09 2.04
N ARG A 74 -18.48 -11.71 1.49
CA ARG A 74 -18.61 -11.43 0.04
C ARG A 74 -17.70 -10.29 -0.40
N GLU A 75 -17.62 -9.21 0.38
CA GLU A 75 -16.78 -8.07 0.05
C GLU A 75 -15.29 -8.41 0.20
N GLN A 76 -14.90 -9.21 1.22
CA GLN A 76 -13.55 -9.75 1.34
C GLN A 76 -13.18 -10.60 0.12
N ALA A 77 -14.07 -11.50 -0.30
CA ALA A 77 -13.84 -12.32 -1.48
C ALA A 77 -13.70 -11.48 -2.75
N ASN A 78 -14.53 -10.45 -2.93
CA ASN A 78 -14.43 -9.55 -4.08
C ASN A 78 -13.10 -8.79 -4.11
N ILE A 79 -12.61 -8.33 -2.95
CA ILE A 79 -11.31 -7.66 -2.83
C ILE A 79 -10.19 -8.64 -3.19
N ALA A 80 -10.21 -9.83 -2.60
CA ALA A 80 -9.22 -10.86 -2.86
C ALA A 80 -9.19 -11.28 -4.34
N ILE A 81 -10.37 -11.50 -4.95
CA ILE A 81 -10.51 -11.83 -6.37
C ILE A 81 -9.91 -10.74 -7.26
N SER A 82 -10.09 -9.48 -6.89
CA SER A 82 -9.62 -8.36 -7.72
C SER A 82 -8.12 -8.11 -7.62
N ALA A 83 -7.47 -8.48 -6.52
CA ALA A 83 -6.11 -8.01 -6.23
C ALA A 83 -5.09 -9.14 -6.01
N ALA A 84 -5.50 -10.30 -5.50
CA ALA A 84 -4.57 -11.37 -5.15
C ALA A 84 -4.20 -12.26 -6.34
N ASP A 85 -2.99 -12.79 -6.32
CA ASP A 85 -2.56 -13.87 -7.22
C ASP A 85 -3.08 -15.22 -6.73
N VAL A 86 -3.07 -15.41 -5.40
CA VAL A 86 -3.60 -16.61 -4.73
C VAL A 86 -4.49 -16.20 -3.57
N ILE A 87 -5.60 -16.91 -3.40
CA ILE A 87 -6.54 -16.67 -2.29
C ILE A 87 -6.47 -17.85 -1.33
N VAL A 88 -6.35 -17.57 -0.04
CA VAL A 88 -6.46 -18.59 1.02
C VAL A 88 -7.80 -18.42 1.71
N LEU A 89 -8.72 -19.38 1.49
CA LEU A 89 -9.96 -19.45 2.24
C LEU A 89 -9.73 -20.20 3.54
N VAL A 90 -9.84 -19.48 4.67
CA VAL A 90 -9.66 -20.04 6.01
C VAL A 90 -11.00 -20.43 6.62
N THR A 91 -11.12 -21.68 7.03
CA THR A 91 -12.28 -22.24 7.73
C THR A 91 -11.87 -22.78 9.10
N ASP A 92 -12.84 -23.18 9.92
CA ASP A 92 -12.61 -23.65 11.29
C ASP A 92 -13.15 -25.10 11.43
N VAL A 93 -12.26 -26.06 11.70
CA VAL A 93 -12.65 -27.47 11.85
C VAL A 93 -13.70 -27.70 12.95
N ARG A 94 -13.66 -26.88 14.02
CA ARG A 94 -14.56 -27.04 15.18
C ARG A 94 -16.01 -26.68 14.85
N THR A 95 -16.23 -25.78 13.90
CA THR A 95 -17.59 -25.36 13.49
C THR A 95 -18.11 -26.10 12.27
N GLY A 96 -17.24 -26.87 11.59
CA GLY A 96 -17.57 -27.52 10.33
C GLY A 96 -17.84 -26.53 9.19
N VAL A 97 -18.37 -27.03 8.08
CA VAL A 97 -18.73 -26.23 6.90
C VAL A 97 -20.03 -25.47 7.13
N THR A 98 -20.01 -24.15 6.99
CA THR A 98 -21.20 -23.30 7.13
C THR A 98 -21.76 -22.82 5.79
N ALA A 99 -23.00 -22.33 5.80
CA ALA A 99 -23.63 -21.74 4.61
C ALA A 99 -22.82 -20.55 4.06
N ALA A 100 -22.21 -19.76 4.93
CA ALA A 100 -21.35 -18.64 4.54
C ALA A 100 -20.06 -19.11 3.86
N ASP A 101 -19.44 -20.17 4.34
CA ASP A 101 -18.26 -20.78 3.71
C ASP A 101 -18.60 -21.30 2.30
N LYS A 102 -19.74 -21.99 2.14
CA LYS A 102 -20.24 -22.48 0.83
C LYS A 102 -20.47 -21.34 -0.16
N GLU A 103 -21.04 -20.24 0.30
CA GLU A 103 -21.32 -19.11 -0.57
C GLU A 103 -20.03 -18.45 -1.06
N VAL A 104 -19.07 -18.20 -0.17
CA VAL A 104 -17.77 -17.64 -0.55
C VAL A 104 -17.00 -18.61 -1.44
N ALA A 105 -16.97 -19.90 -1.13
CA ALA A 105 -16.36 -20.91 -1.98
C ALA A 105 -16.93 -20.88 -3.40
N ASN A 106 -18.25 -20.78 -3.55
CA ASN A 106 -18.90 -20.65 -4.85
C ASN A 106 -18.50 -19.37 -5.61
N MET A 107 -18.30 -18.24 -4.91
CA MET A 107 -17.81 -17.01 -5.53
C MET A 107 -16.37 -17.18 -6.03
N LEU A 108 -15.51 -17.81 -5.21
CA LEU A 108 -14.11 -18.05 -5.56
C LEU A 108 -13.99 -19.01 -6.76
N LEU A 109 -14.75 -20.09 -6.78
CA LEU A 109 -14.82 -21.02 -7.91
C LEU A 109 -15.22 -20.33 -9.22
N ARG A 110 -16.23 -19.46 -9.18
CA ARG A 110 -16.69 -18.70 -10.37
C ARG A 110 -15.67 -17.69 -10.85
N SER A 111 -14.82 -17.17 -9.97
CA SER A 111 -13.78 -16.20 -10.33
C SER A 111 -12.62 -16.83 -11.09
N LYS A 112 -12.44 -18.16 -11.01
CA LYS A 112 -11.30 -18.90 -11.55
C LYS A 112 -9.94 -18.47 -11.00
N LYS A 113 -9.89 -17.70 -9.91
CA LYS A 113 -8.66 -17.36 -9.21
C LYS A 113 -8.14 -18.58 -8.46
N PRO A 114 -6.81 -18.82 -8.47
CA PRO A 114 -6.20 -19.86 -7.65
C PRO A 114 -6.61 -19.69 -6.19
N THR A 115 -7.19 -20.73 -5.61
CA THR A 115 -7.69 -20.71 -4.23
C THR A 115 -7.21 -21.94 -3.50
N VAL A 116 -6.62 -21.74 -2.32
CA VAL A 116 -6.18 -22.80 -1.41
C VAL A 116 -7.10 -22.79 -0.20
N LEU A 117 -7.62 -23.96 0.16
CA LEU A 117 -8.50 -24.14 1.32
C LEU A 117 -7.67 -24.49 2.56
N ALA A 118 -7.64 -23.61 3.56
CA ALA A 118 -6.98 -23.83 4.85
C ALA A 118 -8.03 -24.15 5.93
N VAL A 119 -7.97 -25.35 6.49
CA VAL A 119 -8.81 -25.76 7.62
C VAL A 119 -8.03 -25.54 8.90
N ASN A 120 -8.38 -24.49 9.64
CA ASN A 120 -7.67 -24.06 10.84
C ASN A 120 -8.21 -24.70 12.13
N LYS A 121 -7.45 -24.54 13.21
CA LYS A 121 -7.67 -25.11 14.55
C LYS A 121 -7.52 -26.63 14.60
N MET A 122 -6.73 -27.18 13.68
CA MET A 122 -6.29 -28.57 13.66
C MET A 122 -5.11 -28.73 14.65
N ASP A 123 -5.42 -28.75 15.94
CA ASP A 123 -4.40 -28.68 17.00
C ASP A 123 -3.83 -30.06 17.36
N SER A 124 -4.38 -31.16 16.82
CA SER A 124 -3.91 -32.53 17.07
C SER A 124 -2.62 -32.85 16.31
N THR A 125 -1.59 -33.22 17.04
CA THR A 125 -0.33 -33.70 16.48
C THR A 125 -0.41 -35.22 16.22
N GLY A 126 -0.21 -35.63 14.97
CA GLY A 126 0.09 -37.03 14.64
C GLY A 126 -0.95 -37.85 13.88
N ARG A 127 -2.22 -37.44 13.80
CA ARG A 127 -3.23 -37.99 12.86
C ARG A 127 -4.11 -36.87 12.34
N LEU A 128 -4.33 -36.85 11.02
CA LEU A 128 -5.35 -36.00 10.40
C LEU A 128 -6.68 -36.28 11.08
N ASP A 129 -7.33 -35.26 11.63
CA ASP A 129 -8.67 -35.33 12.16
C ASP A 129 -9.62 -35.68 10.99
N PRO A 130 -10.41 -36.73 11.07
CA PRO A 130 -11.37 -37.11 10.02
C PRO A 130 -12.35 -35.98 9.66
N ALA A 131 -12.58 -35.01 10.54
CA ALA A 131 -13.42 -33.85 10.29
C ALA A 131 -12.94 -32.99 9.10
N ILE A 132 -11.67 -33.10 8.69
CA ILE A 132 -11.17 -32.38 7.51
C ILE A 132 -11.87 -32.79 6.22
N TYR A 133 -12.35 -34.06 6.14
CA TYR A 133 -12.99 -34.57 4.93
C TYR A 133 -14.32 -33.89 4.61
N GLU A 134 -14.99 -33.29 5.59
CA GLU A 134 -16.19 -32.47 5.36
C GLU A 134 -15.93 -31.32 4.42
N PHE A 135 -14.73 -30.72 4.49
CA PHE A 135 -14.38 -29.51 3.74
C PHE A 135 -14.17 -29.72 2.24
N TYR A 136 -14.08 -30.99 1.77
CA TYR A 136 -14.12 -31.28 0.34
C TYR A 136 -15.46 -30.87 -0.31
N GLU A 137 -16.52 -30.73 0.49
CA GLU A 137 -17.82 -30.24 0.01
C GLU A 137 -17.74 -28.83 -0.59
N LEU A 138 -16.73 -28.03 -0.23
CA LEU A 138 -16.51 -26.69 -0.77
C LEU A 138 -15.98 -26.69 -2.22
N GLY A 139 -15.47 -27.81 -2.73
CA GLY A 139 -15.04 -28.00 -4.12
C GLY A 139 -13.77 -27.21 -4.50
N LEU A 140 -12.98 -26.75 -3.51
CA LEU A 140 -11.77 -25.94 -3.71
C LEU A 140 -10.47 -26.76 -3.78
N GLY A 141 -10.57 -28.09 -4.01
CA GLY A 141 -9.43 -28.99 -4.01
C GLY A 141 -9.14 -29.59 -2.63
N ASP A 142 -7.89 -30.03 -2.42
CA ASP A 142 -7.49 -30.67 -1.18
C ASP A 142 -7.38 -29.66 -0.02
N PRO A 143 -8.11 -29.86 1.09
CA PRO A 143 -8.01 -28.97 2.23
C PRO A 143 -6.68 -29.17 2.97
N VAL A 144 -6.00 -28.07 3.25
CA VAL A 144 -4.75 -28.04 4.01
C VAL A 144 -5.06 -27.87 5.50
N ALA A 145 -4.65 -28.85 6.32
CA ALA A 145 -4.80 -28.80 7.77
C ALA A 145 -3.79 -27.82 8.38
N VAL A 146 -4.28 -26.82 9.11
CA VAL A 146 -3.40 -25.83 9.75
C VAL A 146 -3.78 -25.62 11.22
N SER A 147 -2.78 -25.27 12.04
CA SER A 147 -2.98 -24.71 13.37
C SER A 147 -2.27 -23.38 13.47
N ALA A 148 -3.00 -22.30 13.32
CA ALA A 148 -2.46 -20.95 13.41
C ALA A 148 -1.80 -20.68 14.78
N VAL A 149 -2.31 -21.29 15.87
CA VAL A 149 -1.75 -21.16 17.23
C VAL A 149 -0.38 -21.81 17.32
N HIS A 150 -0.30 -23.06 16.87
CA HIS A 150 0.93 -23.88 17.02
C HIS A 150 1.88 -23.73 15.81
N GLY A 151 1.40 -23.26 14.67
CA GLY A 151 2.15 -23.12 13.41
C GLY A 151 2.29 -24.45 12.65
N HIS A 152 1.49 -25.46 12.97
CA HIS A 152 1.47 -26.70 12.23
C HIS A 152 0.79 -26.52 10.87
N GLY A 153 1.29 -27.18 9.83
CA GLY A 153 0.74 -27.13 8.47
C GLY A 153 0.92 -25.77 7.74
N THR A 154 1.57 -24.79 8.36
CA THR A 154 1.78 -23.48 7.73
C THR A 154 2.78 -23.56 6.57
N GLY A 155 3.78 -24.43 6.64
CA GLY A 155 4.70 -24.70 5.53
C GLY A 155 3.98 -25.35 4.36
N ASP A 156 3.18 -26.40 4.62
CA ASP A 156 2.40 -27.10 3.58
C ASP A 156 1.43 -26.13 2.89
N LEU A 157 0.82 -25.19 3.65
CA LEU A 157 -0.03 -24.15 3.10
C LEU A 157 0.73 -23.21 2.16
N LEU A 158 1.93 -22.79 2.53
CA LEU A 158 2.77 -21.93 1.69
C LEU A 158 3.25 -22.68 0.45
N ASP A 159 3.66 -23.95 0.58
CA ASP A 159 4.05 -24.80 -0.54
C ASP A 159 2.90 -24.94 -1.56
N GLU A 160 1.66 -25.11 -1.07
CA GLU A 160 0.48 -25.17 -1.93
C GLU A 160 0.22 -23.83 -2.64
N CYS A 161 0.34 -22.70 -1.93
CA CYS A 161 0.20 -21.37 -2.53
C CYS A 161 1.26 -21.10 -3.60
N MET A 162 2.51 -21.52 -3.37
CA MET A 162 3.63 -21.28 -4.30
C MET A 162 3.46 -21.95 -5.66
N LYS A 163 2.68 -23.06 -5.75
CA LYS A 163 2.39 -23.73 -7.04
C LYS A 163 1.69 -22.81 -8.03
N TYR A 164 1.01 -21.80 -7.53
CA TYR A 164 0.25 -20.83 -8.34
C TYR A 164 0.96 -19.51 -8.54
N PHE A 165 2.17 -19.36 -7.98
CA PHE A 165 2.96 -18.16 -8.22
C PHE A 165 3.51 -18.16 -9.65
N PRO A 166 3.60 -17.01 -10.31
CA PRO A 166 4.20 -16.91 -11.62
C PRO A 166 5.66 -17.38 -11.58
N PRO A 167 6.18 -17.96 -12.65
CA PRO A 167 7.59 -18.33 -12.74
C PRO A 167 8.51 -17.12 -12.53
N GLU A 168 9.71 -17.35 -11.96
CA GLU A 168 10.70 -16.30 -11.71
C GLU A 168 11.45 -15.84 -12.97
N ASP A 169 11.39 -16.62 -14.06
CA ASP A 169 12.34 -16.55 -15.18
C ASP A 169 11.90 -15.74 -16.39
N GLU A 170 10.83 -15.00 -16.32
CA GLU A 170 10.64 -13.97 -17.31
C GLU A 170 11.26 -12.69 -16.71
N GLU A 171 12.50 -12.35 -17.15
CA GLU A 171 12.96 -10.98 -17.21
C GLU A 171 11.82 -10.19 -17.86
N ASP A 172 10.94 -9.61 -17.01
CA ASP A 172 10.03 -8.59 -17.49
C ASP A 172 10.95 -7.57 -18.18
N GLU A 173 10.82 -7.42 -19.50
CA GLU A 173 11.23 -6.18 -20.16
C GLU A 173 10.77 -5.09 -19.20
N GLU A 174 11.72 -4.30 -18.69
CA GLU A 174 11.44 -3.25 -17.69
C GLU A 174 10.19 -2.53 -18.17
N ASP A 175 9.06 -2.79 -17.51
CA ASP A 175 7.80 -2.14 -17.86
C ASP A 175 7.99 -0.67 -17.50
N ASP A 176 8.42 0.12 -18.48
CA ASP A 176 8.71 1.56 -18.37
C ASP A 176 7.46 2.37 -17.94
N ARG A 177 6.33 1.70 -17.73
CA ARG A 177 5.08 2.33 -17.33
C ARG A 177 5.09 2.72 -15.87
N ILE A 178 4.73 3.97 -15.62
CA ILE A 178 4.56 4.45 -14.24
C ILE A 178 3.23 3.95 -13.68
N LYS A 179 3.28 3.23 -12.57
CA LYS A 179 2.09 2.71 -11.87
C LYS A 179 1.50 3.79 -10.97
N VAL A 180 0.24 4.15 -11.22
CA VAL A 180 -0.44 5.27 -10.56
C VAL A 180 -1.66 4.79 -9.80
N ALA A 181 -1.71 5.05 -8.49
CA ALA A 181 -2.91 4.83 -7.66
C ALA A 181 -3.67 6.15 -7.44
N VAL A 182 -4.99 6.12 -7.67
CA VAL A 182 -5.87 7.25 -7.36
C VAL A 182 -6.62 6.94 -6.07
N ILE A 183 -6.25 7.60 -4.99
CA ILE A 183 -6.78 7.37 -3.64
C ILE A 183 -7.50 8.61 -3.09
N GLY A 184 -8.32 8.41 -2.08
CA GLY A 184 -9.11 9.47 -1.45
C GLY A 184 -10.45 8.95 -0.96
N LYS A 185 -11.18 9.73 -0.15
CA LYS A 185 -12.47 9.36 0.40
C LYS A 185 -13.55 9.12 -0.68
N PRO A 186 -14.69 8.51 -0.35
CA PRO A 186 -15.82 8.39 -1.27
C PRO A 186 -16.27 9.76 -1.80
N ASN A 187 -16.81 9.79 -3.02
CA ASN A 187 -17.40 10.98 -3.66
C ASN A 187 -16.46 12.18 -3.92
N VAL A 188 -15.16 12.07 -3.68
CA VAL A 188 -14.17 13.11 -3.98
C VAL A 188 -13.95 13.31 -5.48
N GLY A 189 -14.40 12.36 -6.32
CA GLY A 189 -14.33 12.43 -7.77
C GLY A 189 -13.27 11.53 -8.43
N LYS A 190 -12.78 10.48 -7.74
CA LYS A 190 -11.83 9.50 -8.30
C LYS A 190 -12.33 8.89 -9.61
N SER A 191 -13.56 8.37 -9.60
CA SER A 191 -14.18 7.77 -10.80
C SER A 191 -14.34 8.78 -11.94
N SER A 192 -14.64 10.04 -11.63
CA SER A 192 -14.73 11.10 -12.63
C SER A 192 -13.39 11.39 -13.26
N LEU A 193 -12.32 11.45 -12.46
CA LEU A 193 -10.96 11.66 -12.96
C LEU A 193 -10.51 10.50 -13.85
N VAL A 194 -10.65 9.26 -13.37
CA VAL A 194 -10.26 8.07 -14.13
C VAL A 194 -11.06 7.97 -15.42
N ASN A 195 -12.37 8.20 -15.38
CA ASN A 195 -13.20 8.18 -16.60
C ASN A 195 -12.84 9.30 -17.57
N HIS A 196 -12.46 10.48 -17.09
CA HIS A 196 -12.00 11.58 -17.92
C HIS A 196 -10.70 11.20 -18.63
N ILE A 197 -9.69 10.71 -17.88
CA ILE A 197 -8.41 10.26 -18.42
C ILE A 197 -8.59 9.15 -19.47
N LEU A 198 -9.41 8.15 -19.18
CA LEU A 198 -9.64 7.00 -20.08
C LEU A 198 -10.59 7.33 -21.25
N GLY A 199 -11.37 8.40 -21.13
CA GLY A 199 -12.31 8.87 -22.18
C GLY A 199 -11.69 9.86 -23.17
N GLU A 200 -10.47 10.32 -22.98
CA GLU A 200 -9.80 11.23 -23.91
C GLU A 200 -9.47 10.54 -25.24
N LYS A 201 -9.85 11.16 -26.37
CA LYS A 201 -9.67 10.63 -27.74
C LYS A 201 -8.20 10.39 -28.15
N ARG A 202 -7.24 10.81 -27.32
CA ARG A 202 -5.78 10.72 -27.56
C ARG A 202 -5.10 9.66 -26.69
N VAL A 203 -5.88 8.91 -25.92
CA VAL A 203 -5.37 7.87 -25.02
C VAL A 203 -5.62 6.51 -25.69
N ILE A 204 -4.58 5.75 -25.91
CA ILE A 204 -4.69 4.35 -26.32
C ILE A 204 -4.91 3.55 -25.04
N VAL A 205 -6.12 3.05 -24.87
CA VAL A 205 -6.45 2.13 -23.77
C VAL A 205 -6.32 0.72 -24.32
N SER A 206 -5.30 -0.01 -23.94
CA SER A 206 -5.20 -1.42 -24.26
C SER A 206 -5.86 -2.24 -23.13
N ASN A 207 -7.00 -2.85 -23.45
CA ASN A 207 -7.54 -3.95 -22.67
C ASN A 207 -6.91 -5.24 -23.18
N VAL A 208 -5.68 -5.54 -22.79
CA VAL A 208 -5.04 -6.80 -23.18
C VAL A 208 -5.72 -7.93 -22.40
N ALA A 209 -6.66 -8.60 -23.06
CA ALA A 209 -7.21 -9.87 -22.60
C ALA A 209 -6.15 -10.95 -22.82
N GLY A 210 -5.34 -11.24 -21.80
CA GLY A 210 -4.32 -12.28 -21.94
C GLY A 210 -3.47 -12.54 -20.70
N THR A 211 -3.29 -11.58 -19.85
CA THR A 211 -2.61 -11.76 -18.57
C THR A 211 -3.64 -11.71 -17.45
N THR A 212 -3.81 -12.78 -16.73
CA THR A 212 -4.84 -12.99 -15.69
C THR A 212 -4.72 -12.06 -14.48
N ARG A 213 -3.76 -11.11 -14.49
CA ARG A 213 -3.48 -10.14 -13.42
C ARG A 213 -4.21 -8.79 -13.56
N ASP A 214 -4.63 -8.38 -14.77
CA ASP A 214 -4.85 -6.95 -15.08
C ASP A 214 -6.29 -6.57 -15.47
N ALA A 215 -7.31 -7.40 -15.22
CA ALA A 215 -8.71 -7.06 -15.51
C ALA A 215 -9.24 -5.85 -14.70
N VAL A 216 -8.45 -5.33 -13.77
CA VAL A 216 -8.82 -4.26 -12.82
C VAL A 216 -8.04 -2.98 -13.08
N ASP A 217 -6.86 -3.06 -13.72
CA ASP A 217 -5.98 -1.94 -14.02
C ASP A 217 -6.25 -1.40 -15.42
N SER A 218 -5.88 -0.17 -15.70
CA SER A 218 -6.04 0.44 -17.02
C SER A 218 -4.73 1.04 -17.51
N GLU A 219 -4.26 0.59 -18.64
CA GLU A 219 -3.10 1.16 -19.34
C GLU A 219 -3.49 2.43 -20.06
N VAL A 220 -2.64 3.43 -19.99
CA VAL A 220 -2.84 4.75 -20.57
C VAL A 220 -1.55 5.17 -21.26
N ASP A 221 -1.58 5.27 -22.58
CA ASP A 221 -0.50 5.81 -23.37
C ASP A 221 -0.92 7.17 -23.95
N ASN A 222 -0.16 8.21 -23.67
CA ASN A 222 -0.42 9.55 -24.15
C ASN A 222 0.88 10.31 -24.51
N LYS A 223 0.75 11.58 -24.89
CA LYS A 223 1.90 12.43 -25.26
C LYS A 223 2.92 12.65 -24.12
N PHE A 224 2.57 12.35 -22.85
CA PHE A 224 3.43 12.54 -21.69
C PHE A 224 4.17 11.27 -21.30
N GLY A 225 3.70 10.09 -21.73
CA GLY A 225 4.32 8.81 -21.40
C GLY A 225 3.32 7.66 -21.30
N LYS A 226 3.79 6.58 -20.70
CA LYS A 226 3.04 5.34 -20.50
C LYS A 226 2.75 5.11 -19.02
N TYR A 227 1.51 4.81 -18.70
CA TYR A 227 1.04 4.69 -17.31
C TYR A 227 0.16 3.45 -17.13
N VAL A 228 0.10 2.94 -15.89
CA VAL A 228 -0.87 1.94 -15.46
C VAL A 228 -1.64 2.51 -14.27
N PHE A 229 -2.93 2.80 -14.45
CA PHE A 229 -3.81 3.21 -13.37
C PHE A 229 -4.36 1.99 -12.65
N ILE A 230 -4.01 1.84 -11.37
CA ILE A 230 -4.29 0.68 -10.53
C ILE A 230 -5.72 0.73 -10.00
N ASP A 231 -6.39 -0.44 -9.92
CA ASP A 231 -7.75 -0.65 -9.37
C ASP A 231 -8.85 0.23 -10.00
N THR A 232 -8.77 0.48 -11.30
CA THR A 232 -9.76 1.32 -11.99
C THR A 232 -11.16 0.69 -12.06
N ALA A 233 -11.29 -0.64 -12.10
CA ALA A 233 -12.57 -1.33 -12.07
C ALA A 233 -13.27 -1.21 -10.71
N GLY A 234 -12.52 -1.26 -9.61
CA GLY A 234 -13.05 -0.98 -8.27
C GLY A 234 -13.55 0.46 -8.12
N ILE A 235 -12.86 1.41 -8.74
CA ILE A 235 -13.25 2.82 -8.81
C ILE A 235 -14.53 3.01 -9.65
N ARG A 236 -14.69 2.30 -10.78
CA ARG A 236 -15.84 2.42 -11.70
C ARG A 236 -17.14 1.80 -11.16
N ARG A 237 -17.08 0.66 -10.48
CA ARG A 237 -18.25 -0.07 -9.98
C ARG A 237 -18.99 0.63 -8.83
N LYS A 238 -18.37 1.58 -8.14
CA LYS A 238 -18.88 2.20 -6.89
C LYS A 238 -19.82 3.41 -7.06
N SER A 239 -20.50 3.60 -8.17
CA SER A 239 -21.50 4.70 -8.27
C SER A 239 -22.78 4.47 -7.45
N LYS A 240 -22.96 3.36 -6.73
CA LYS A 240 -24.22 2.96 -6.06
C LYS A 240 -24.05 2.21 -4.73
N VAL A 241 -23.13 2.55 -3.83
CA VAL A 241 -22.99 1.78 -2.57
C VAL A 241 -22.89 2.68 -1.33
N ASP A 242 -23.65 2.25 -0.30
CA ASP A 242 -23.91 2.81 1.02
C ASP A 242 -22.66 3.13 1.90
N GLU A 243 -22.87 4.02 2.89
CA GLU A 243 -21.89 4.55 3.87
C GLU A 243 -21.18 3.50 4.74
N ARG A 244 -21.68 2.26 4.82
CA ARG A 244 -21.08 1.16 5.61
C ARG A 244 -19.80 0.56 5.00
N VAL A 245 -19.34 1.05 3.85
CA VAL A 245 -18.23 0.51 3.05
C VAL A 245 -16.90 1.24 3.33
N GLU A 246 -16.83 2.09 4.34
CA GLU A 246 -15.69 2.97 4.59
C GLU A 246 -14.38 2.19 4.86
N LYS A 247 -14.42 1.16 5.70
CA LYS A 247 -13.26 0.33 6.05
C LYS A 247 -12.69 -0.45 4.85
N PHE A 248 -13.57 -0.96 3.98
CA PHE A 248 -13.14 -1.62 2.73
C PHE A 248 -12.53 -0.64 1.73
N SER A 249 -12.95 0.63 1.78
CA SER A 249 -12.35 1.68 0.97
C SER A 249 -10.88 1.93 1.37
N VAL A 250 -10.57 1.88 2.66
CA VAL A 250 -9.21 2.04 3.19
C VAL A 250 -8.33 0.85 2.78
N MET A 251 -8.82 -0.38 2.92
CA MET A 251 -8.09 -1.58 2.51
C MET A 251 -7.75 -1.58 1.02
N ARG A 252 -8.72 -1.24 0.15
CA ARG A 252 -8.47 -1.12 -1.29
C ARG A 252 -7.45 -0.03 -1.61
N ALA A 253 -7.55 1.12 -0.91
CA ALA A 253 -6.56 2.18 -1.05
C ALA A 253 -5.17 1.67 -0.68
N GLN A 254 -5.03 0.91 0.41
CA GLN A 254 -3.75 0.35 0.84
C GLN A 254 -3.19 -0.64 -0.20
N MET A 255 -4.02 -1.54 -0.74
CA MET A 255 -3.58 -2.48 -1.79
C MET A 255 -3.15 -1.75 -3.08
N ALA A 256 -3.87 -0.69 -3.46
CA ALA A 256 -3.48 0.13 -4.61
C ALA A 256 -2.18 0.90 -4.35
N ILE A 257 -2.01 1.45 -3.14
CA ILE A 257 -0.79 2.13 -2.71
C ILE A 257 0.42 1.21 -2.84
N GLU A 258 0.35 -0.02 -2.31
CA GLU A 258 1.50 -0.94 -2.33
C GLU A 258 2.00 -1.24 -3.75
N ARG A 259 1.09 -1.36 -4.72
CA ARG A 259 1.40 -1.64 -6.13
C ARG A 259 1.84 -0.41 -6.92
N ALA A 260 1.61 0.80 -6.43
CA ALA A 260 1.88 2.05 -7.12
C ALA A 260 3.33 2.52 -7.00
N ASP A 261 3.81 3.24 -8.01
CA ASP A 261 4.98 4.10 -7.95
C ASP A 261 4.62 5.49 -7.43
N VAL A 262 3.47 6.01 -7.89
CA VAL A 262 2.97 7.34 -7.56
C VAL A 262 1.52 7.27 -7.07
N CYS A 263 1.22 7.94 -5.95
CA CYS A 263 -0.11 8.07 -5.40
C CYS A 263 -0.70 9.47 -5.67
N ILE A 264 -1.89 9.51 -6.26
CA ILE A 264 -2.69 10.73 -6.42
C ILE A 264 -3.70 10.77 -5.28
N ILE A 265 -3.51 11.67 -4.31
CA ILE A 265 -4.37 11.84 -3.14
C ILE A 265 -5.42 12.91 -3.46
N MET A 266 -6.67 12.49 -3.67
CA MET A 266 -7.74 13.39 -4.05
C MET A 266 -8.51 13.95 -2.86
N ILE A 267 -8.68 15.29 -2.84
CA ILE A 267 -9.40 16.06 -1.81
C ILE A 267 -10.54 16.85 -2.48
N ASP A 268 -11.70 16.98 -1.84
CA ASP A 268 -12.79 17.84 -2.30
C ASP A 268 -12.52 19.29 -1.90
N ALA A 269 -12.42 20.20 -2.87
CA ALA A 269 -12.15 21.62 -2.62
C ALA A 269 -13.21 22.32 -1.76
N ARG A 270 -14.46 21.82 -1.72
CA ARG A 270 -15.55 22.42 -0.93
C ARG A 270 -15.48 22.04 0.56
N GLU A 271 -14.98 20.85 0.84
CA GLU A 271 -14.92 20.33 2.21
C GLU A 271 -13.55 20.58 2.88
N GLY A 272 -12.51 20.79 2.05
CA GLY A 272 -11.13 20.85 2.53
C GLY A 272 -10.60 19.48 2.97
N VAL A 273 -9.54 19.49 3.76
CA VAL A 273 -8.92 18.26 4.30
C VAL A 273 -9.74 17.78 5.49
N THR A 274 -10.17 16.53 5.42
CA THR A 274 -10.91 15.86 6.52
C THR A 274 -10.00 14.84 7.23
N GLU A 275 -10.42 14.37 8.39
CA GLU A 275 -9.71 13.31 9.13
C GLU A 275 -9.49 12.04 8.28
N GLN A 276 -10.48 11.68 7.46
CA GLN A 276 -10.39 10.54 6.54
C GLN A 276 -9.35 10.77 5.45
N ASP A 277 -9.27 11.99 4.88
CA ASP A 277 -8.26 12.34 3.90
C ASP A 277 -6.85 12.26 4.51
N THR A 278 -6.68 12.73 5.76
CA THR A 278 -5.42 12.64 6.52
C THR A 278 -5.01 11.19 6.75
N LYS A 279 -5.94 10.29 7.13
CA LYS A 279 -5.67 8.86 7.29
C LYS A 279 -5.20 8.21 5.98
N ILE A 280 -5.90 8.48 4.87
CA ILE A 280 -5.55 7.92 3.55
C ILE A 280 -4.19 8.46 3.07
N ALA A 281 -3.93 9.74 3.25
CA ALA A 281 -2.65 10.35 2.94
C ALA A 281 -1.51 9.76 3.79
N GLY A 282 -1.78 9.49 5.07
CA GLY A 282 -0.87 8.81 5.99
C GLY A 282 -0.43 7.45 5.48
N LEU A 283 -1.34 6.64 4.95
CA LEU A 283 -1.00 5.32 4.37
C LEU A 283 0.01 5.44 3.21
N ALA A 284 -0.17 6.41 2.30
CA ALA A 284 0.77 6.63 1.19
C ALA A 284 2.15 7.09 1.69
N HIS A 285 2.17 7.96 2.71
CA HIS A 285 3.40 8.43 3.35
C HIS A 285 4.17 7.30 4.04
N GLU A 286 3.49 6.48 4.85
CA GLU A 286 4.08 5.34 5.57
C GLU A 286 4.59 4.27 4.62
N ALA A 287 3.86 4.00 3.52
CA ALA A 287 4.32 3.12 2.46
C ALA A 287 5.54 3.68 1.68
N GLY A 288 5.90 4.94 1.90
CA GLY A 288 7.05 5.56 1.24
C GLY A 288 6.81 5.90 -0.24
N LYS A 289 5.57 6.04 -0.66
CA LYS A 289 5.23 6.28 -2.08
C LYS A 289 5.38 7.75 -2.47
N ALA A 290 5.85 7.98 -3.70
CA ALA A 290 5.77 9.31 -4.28
C ALA A 290 4.30 9.75 -4.36
N SER A 291 4.02 11.02 -4.02
CA SER A 291 2.64 11.45 -3.81
C SER A 291 2.38 12.85 -4.35
N ILE A 292 1.18 13.04 -4.90
CA ILE A 292 0.64 14.31 -5.38
C ILE A 292 -0.70 14.54 -4.68
N VAL A 293 -0.90 15.72 -4.09
CA VAL A 293 -2.20 16.12 -3.54
C VAL A 293 -3.01 16.83 -4.61
N VAL A 294 -4.16 16.28 -4.96
CA VAL A 294 -5.04 16.82 -5.99
C VAL A 294 -6.33 17.33 -5.37
N VAL A 295 -6.51 18.64 -5.36
CA VAL A 295 -7.72 19.32 -4.90
C VAL A 295 -8.69 19.41 -6.06
N ASN A 296 -9.73 18.57 -6.03
CA ASN A 296 -10.72 18.42 -7.08
C ASN A 296 -11.99 19.24 -6.82
N LYS A 297 -12.85 19.33 -7.82
CA LYS A 297 -14.07 20.14 -7.83
C LYS A 297 -13.82 21.64 -7.72
N TRP A 298 -12.67 22.07 -8.24
CA TRP A 298 -12.28 23.49 -8.26
C TRP A 298 -13.23 24.39 -9.04
N ASP A 299 -14.06 23.83 -9.93
CA ASP A 299 -15.14 24.51 -10.63
C ASP A 299 -16.27 24.98 -9.71
N LEU A 300 -16.43 24.38 -8.54
CA LEU A 300 -17.50 24.67 -7.58
C LEU A 300 -17.08 25.66 -6.47
N VAL A 301 -15.82 26.09 -6.45
CA VAL A 301 -15.31 27.04 -5.45
C VAL A 301 -15.47 28.46 -5.97
N GLU A 302 -16.00 29.35 -5.13
CA GLU A 302 -16.02 30.80 -5.40
C GLU A 302 -14.58 31.32 -5.37
N LYS A 303 -14.23 32.06 -6.44
CA LYS A 303 -12.84 32.48 -6.69
C LYS A 303 -12.69 33.96 -6.47
N GLU A 304 -11.95 34.28 -5.41
CA GLU A 304 -11.45 35.61 -5.13
C GLU A 304 -9.93 35.66 -5.35
N THR A 305 -9.37 36.86 -5.34
CA THR A 305 -7.91 37.06 -5.42
C THR A 305 -7.24 36.33 -4.23
N GLY A 306 -6.37 35.37 -4.52
CA GLY A 306 -5.62 34.63 -3.49
C GLY A 306 -6.32 33.38 -2.94
N THR A 307 -7.56 33.04 -3.34
CA THR A 307 -8.30 31.84 -2.88
C THR A 307 -7.46 30.57 -3.02
N MET A 308 -6.79 30.38 -4.16
CA MET A 308 -5.98 29.20 -4.41
C MET A 308 -4.77 29.09 -3.46
N GLU A 309 -4.08 30.19 -3.21
CA GLU A 309 -2.92 30.21 -2.30
C GLU A 309 -3.33 30.03 -0.84
N LYS A 310 -4.50 30.59 -0.44
CA LYS A 310 -5.05 30.37 0.90
C LYS A 310 -5.38 28.89 1.10
N MET A 311 -6.10 28.27 0.18
CA MET A 311 -6.45 26.87 0.26
C MET A 311 -5.22 25.95 0.19
N ARG A 312 -4.21 26.27 -0.62
CA ARG A 312 -2.94 25.55 -0.63
C ARG A 312 -2.28 25.54 0.74
N LYS A 313 -2.21 26.70 1.42
CA LYS A 313 -1.65 26.81 2.77
C LYS A 313 -2.44 26.00 3.80
N GLU A 314 -3.77 25.99 3.69
CA GLU A 314 -4.64 25.17 4.56
C GLU A 314 -4.39 23.67 4.35
N VAL A 315 -4.38 23.20 3.10
CA VAL A 315 -4.06 21.80 2.76
C VAL A 315 -2.69 21.39 3.27
N MET A 316 -1.66 22.24 3.07
CA MET A 316 -0.30 21.95 3.51
C MET A 316 -0.16 21.99 5.05
N ARG A 317 -0.94 22.80 5.75
CA ARG A 317 -0.99 22.81 7.21
C ARG A 317 -1.59 21.51 7.75
N ASP A 318 -2.72 21.07 7.16
CA ASP A 318 -3.47 19.92 7.62
C ASP A 318 -2.79 18.58 7.23
N LEU A 319 -2.01 18.59 6.15
CA LEU A 319 -1.13 17.49 5.71
C LEU A 319 0.36 17.80 5.97
N SER A 320 0.68 18.39 7.11
CA SER A 320 2.05 18.86 7.44
C SER A 320 3.13 17.77 7.40
N PHE A 321 2.76 16.49 7.62
CA PHE A 321 3.66 15.33 7.51
C PHE A 321 4.06 15.01 6.06
N MET A 322 3.30 15.50 5.06
CA MET A 322 3.61 15.36 3.63
C MET A 322 3.88 16.71 2.97
N SER A 323 4.53 17.62 3.66
CA SER A 323 4.88 18.96 3.13
C SER A 323 5.72 18.93 1.85
N TYR A 324 6.26 17.77 1.49
CA TYR A 324 7.01 17.53 0.26
C TYR A 324 6.09 17.29 -0.97
N ALA A 325 4.81 16.99 -0.76
CA ALA A 325 3.91 16.64 -1.87
C ALA A 325 3.41 17.91 -2.59
N PRO A 326 3.53 18.00 -3.94
CA PRO A 326 2.96 19.11 -4.69
C PRO A 326 1.43 19.10 -4.64
N VAL A 327 0.83 20.31 -4.60
CA VAL A 327 -0.62 20.49 -4.57
C VAL A 327 -1.10 21.03 -5.91
N LEU A 328 -2.01 20.29 -6.57
CA LEU A 328 -2.62 20.63 -7.84
C LEU A 328 -4.14 20.83 -7.70
N PHE A 329 -4.68 21.91 -8.24
CA PHE A 329 -6.11 22.20 -8.26
C PHE A 329 -6.71 21.86 -9.62
N ILE A 330 -7.71 20.96 -9.65
CA ILE A 330 -8.35 20.49 -10.87
C ILE A 330 -9.89 20.51 -10.81
N SER A 331 -10.51 20.36 -11.96
CA SER A 331 -11.89 19.88 -12.05
C SER A 331 -11.94 18.63 -12.95
N ALA A 332 -12.08 17.48 -12.35
CA ALA A 332 -12.24 16.22 -13.07
C ALA A 332 -13.50 16.18 -13.95
N LYS A 333 -14.52 16.99 -13.61
CA LYS A 333 -15.77 17.10 -14.38
C LYS A 333 -15.58 17.87 -15.69
N THR A 334 -14.83 18.97 -15.65
CA THR A 334 -14.65 19.87 -16.79
C THR A 334 -13.34 19.60 -17.57
N GLY A 335 -12.45 18.74 -17.03
CA GLY A 335 -11.13 18.51 -17.58
C GLY A 335 -10.10 19.61 -17.28
N GLN A 336 -10.47 20.58 -16.43
CA GLN A 336 -9.58 21.69 -16.13
C GLN A 336 -8.32 21.21 -15.43
N ARG A 337 -7.15 21.45 -16.05
CA ARG A 337 -5.79 21.12 -15.56
C ARG A 337 -5.52 19.63 -15.32
N THR A 338 -6.31 18.73 -15.93
CA THR A 338 -6.09 17.28 -15.82
C THR A 338 -4.79 16.84 -16.48
N ASP A 339 -4.37 17.47 -17.58
CA ASP A 339 -3.09 17.21 -18.27
C ASP A 339 -1.88 17.40 -17.35
N ARG A 340 -1.94 18.37 -16.44
CA ARG A 340 -0.85 18.63 -15.46
C ARG A 340 -0.60 17.49 -14.50
N ILE A 341 -1.58 16.59 -14.33
CA ILE A 341 -1.40 15.39 -13.50
C ILE A 341 -0.25 14.54 -14.07
N PHE A 342 -0.21 14.34 -15.39
CA PHE A 342 0.82 13.53 -16.02
C PHE A 342 2.21 14.16 -15.90
N GLU A 343 2.31 15.49 -16.07
CA GLU A 343 3.56 16.22 -15.86
C GLU A 343 4.08 16.05 -14.43
N LEU A 344 3.19 16.17 -13.43
CA LEU A 344 3.55 15.98 -12.02
C LEU A 344 3.86 14.51 -11.70
N VAL A 345 3.13 13.54 -12.27
CA VAL A 345 3.41 12.11 -12.07
C VAL A 345 4.82 11.78 -12.55
N ASN A 346 5.20 12.24 -13.74
CA ASN A 346 6.57 12.06 -14.26
C ASN A 346 7.58 12.72 -13.32
N PHE A 347 7.35 13.99 -12.96
CA PHE A 347 8.25 14.75 -12.11
C PHE A 347 8.48 14.07 -10.75
N VAL A 348 7.42 13.67 -10.03
CA VAL A 348 7.59 13.04 -8.71
C VAL A 348 8.16 11.63 -8.79
N ASN A 349 7.88 10.90 -9.87
CA ASN A 349 8.51 9.61 -10.14
C ASN A 349 10.01 9.77 -10.36
N ASP A 350 10.45 10.75 -11.15
CA ASP A 350 11.86 11.05 -11.36
C ASP A 350 12.56 11.46 -10.06
N GLN A 351 11.90 12.30 -9.24
CA GLN A 351 12.41 12.67 -7.92
C GLN A 351 12.58 11.45 -7.00
N SER A 352 11.67 10.49 -7.04
CA SER A 352 11.74 9.27 -6.23
C SER A 352 12.82 8.29 -6.69
N ASN A 353 13.21 8.35 -7.96
CA ASN A 353 14.28 7.55 -8.58
C ASN A 353 15.66 8.19 -8.49
N MET A 354 15.75 9.44 -8.00
CA MET A 354 16.99 10.19 -7.98
C MET A 354 18.08 9.48 -7.17
N ARG A 355 19.25 9.32 -7.78
CA ARG A 355 20.46 8.80 -7.14
C ARG A 355 21.43 9.96 -6.87
N ILE A 356 21.76 10.17 -5.60
CA ILE A 356 22.68 11.19 -5.14
C ILE A 356 23.99 10.51 -4.71
N THR A 357 25.12 11.01 -5.20
CA THR A 357 26.43 10.43 -4.86
C THR A 357 26.78 10.68 -3.39
N THR A 358 27.53 9.76 -2.80
CA THR A 358 27.99 9.87 -1.41
C THR A 358 28.81 11.16 -1.17
N GLY A 359 29.58 11.61 -2.17
CA GLY A 359 30.33 12.87 -2.07
C GLY A 359 29.41 14.06 -1.88
N MET A 360 28.43 14.25 -2.78
CA MET A 360 27.47 15.36 -2.70
C MET A 360 26.66 15.34 -1.39
N LEU A 361 26.27 14.15 -0.91
CA LEU A 361 25.57 14.03 0.38
C LEU A 361 26.44 14.46 1.55
N ASN A 362 27.73 14.14 1.54
CA ASN A 362 28.64 14.53 2.62
C ASN A 362 29.01 16.01 2.56
N ASP A 363 29.04 16.63 1.39
CA ASP A 363 29.19 18.08 1.26
C ASP A 363 28.01 18.81 1.92
N VAL A 364 26.76 18.38 1.61
CA VAL A 364 25.54 18.91 2.27
C VAL A 364 25.56 18.67 3.78
N LEU A 365 26.03 17.50 4.22
CA LEU A 365 26.13 17.17 5.63
C LEU A 365 27.17 18.05 6.35
N ALA A 366 28.31 18.32 5.73
CA ALA A 366 29.34 19.19 6.26
C ALA A 366 28.84 20.64 6.40
N ASP A 367 28.17 21.15 5.37
CA ASP A 367 27.54 22.50 5.39
C ASP A 367 26.47 22.60 6.47
N ALA A 368 25.62 21.57 6.59
CA ALA A 368 24.58 21.51 7.62
C ALA A 368 25.18 21.56 9.03
N GLN A 369 26.25 20.78 9.29
CA GLN A 369 26.93 20.75 10.58
C GLN A 369 27.70 22.08 10.89
N ALA A 370 28.16 22.78 9.86
CA ALA A 370 28.79 24.09 10.00
C ALA A 370 27.77 25.17 10.39
N ARG A 371 26.55 25.11 9.85
CA ARG A 371 25.48 26.09 10.15
C ARG A 371 24.80 25.81 11.50
N VAL A 372 24.52 24.56 11.82
CA VAL A 372 23.88 24.14 13.07
C VAL A 372 24.71 23.08 13.73
N GLN A 373 25.26 23.40 14.89
CA GLN A 373 26.08 22.44 15.63
C GLN A 373 25.25 21.21 16.06
N PRO A 374 25.79 19.99 15.87
CA PRO A 374 25.11 18.78 16.34
C PRO A 374 24.80 18.82 17.84
N PRO A 375 23.69 18.24 18.27
CA PRO A 375 23.22 18.30 19.66
C PRO A 375 24.24 17.68 20.62
N THR A 376 24.25 18.21 21.86
CA THR A 376 25.02 17.70 22.98
C THR A 376 24.07 17.29 24.09
N VAL A 377 24.11 16.01 24.52
CA VAL A 377 23.28 15.48 25.60
C VAL A 377 24.19 14.93 26.68
N LYS A 378 23.98 15.36 27.93
CA LYS A 378 24.79 14.94 29.11
C LYS A 378 26.31 15.04 28.87
N GLY A 379 26.77 16.12 28.26
CA GLY A 379 28.19 16.35 27.97
C GLY A 379 28.75 15.56 26.78
N ARG A 380 27.97 14.69 26.15
CA ARG A 380 28.39 13.96 24.94
C ARG A 380 27.83 14.65 23.70
N ARG A 381 28.72 15.03 22.78
CA ARG A 381 28.36 15.65 21.51
C ARG A 381 28.09 14.59 20.45
N LEU A 382 27.02 14.73 19.66
CA LEU A 382 26.78 13.96 18.46
C LEU A 382 27.90 14.23 17.45
N LYS A 383 28.51 13.16 16.94
CA LYS A 383 29.46 13.18 15.81
C LYS A 383 28.88 12.37 14.68
N ILE A 384 28.67 12.99 13.53
CA ILE A 384 28.24 12.31 12.31
C ILE A 384 29.48 12.12 11.45
N TYR A 385 29.69 10.90 11.00
CA TYR A 385 30.88 10.54 10.24
C TYR A 385 30.68 10.70 8.74
N TYR A 386 29.61 10.13 8.23
CA TYR A 386 29.22 10.23 6.82
C TYR A 386 27.77 9.80 6.62
N MET A 387 27.26 10.11 5.43
CA MET A 387 25.93 9.72 4.97
C MET A 387 26.03 9.11 3.57
N THR A 388 25.22 8.10 3.29
CA THR A 388 25.13 7.48 1.96
C THR A 388 23.68 7.15 1.62
N GLN A 389 23.37 7.10 0.32
CA GLN A 389 22.09 6.65 -0.16
C GLN A 389 22.13 5.15 -0.43
N THR A 390 21.20 4.39 0.16
CA THR A 390 21.12 2.92 0.03
C THR A 390 19.98 2.45 -0.85
N GLY A 391 19.00 3.28 -1.12
CA GLY A 391 17.82 2.92 -1.92
C GLY A 391 17.16 4.12 -2.59
N ILE A 392 16.26 3.79 -3.52
CA ILE A 392 15.35 4.69 -4.23
C ILE A 392 13.92 4.15 -4.04
N LYS A 393 12.90 4.96 -4.36
CA LYS A 393 11.45 4.58 -4.26
C LYS A 393 11.04 4.05 -2.86
N PRO A 394 11.23 4.81 -1.77
CA PRO A 394 11.69 6.18 -1.66
C PRO A 394 13.21 6.29 -1.50
N PRO A 395 13.78 7.50 -1.68
CA PRO A 395 15.17 7.77 -1.33
C PRO A 395 15.46 7.41 0.13
N ASN A 396 16.39 6.48 0.34
CA ASN A 396 16.75 5.95 1.64
C ASN A 396 18.21 6.30 1.97
N PHE A 397 18.43 7.05 3.04
CA PHE A 397 19.73 7.51 3.47
C PHE A 397 20.14 6.83 4.77
N VAL A 398 21.39 6.38 4.84
CA VAL A 398 21.98 5.86 6.07
C VAL A 398 23.00 6.87 6.57
N VAL A 399 22.83 7.31 7.82
CA VAL A 399 23.71 8.26 8.51
C VAL A 399 24.47 7.52 9.58
N PHE A 400 25.80 7.54 9.50
CA PHE A 400 26.67 6.90 10.48
C PHE A 400 27.14 7.92 11.52
N CYS A 401 26.92 7.61 12.80
CA CYS A 401 27.25 8.48 13.92
C CYS A 401 27.94 7.73 15.08
N ASN A 402 28.35 8.49 16.10
CA ASN A 402 28.98 7.93 17.31
C ASN A 402 27.96 7.33 18.29
N SER A 403 26.72 7.81 18.29
CA SER A 403 25.65 7.31 19.15
C SER A 403 24.27 7.66 18.58
N ARG A 404 23.44 6.64 18.42
CA ARG A 404 22.06 6.77 17.94
C ARG A 404 21.19 7.61 18.91
N GLU A 405 21.39 7.43 20.21
CA GLU A 405 20.63 8.14 21.25
C GLU A 405 20.80 9.66 21.23
N LEU A 406 21.94 10.14 20.70
CA LEU A 406 22.21 11.57 20.56
C LEU A 406 21.58 12.18 19.31
N PHE A 407 21.11 11.36 18.38
CA PHE A 407 20.52 11.81 17.12
C PHE A 407 19.02 12.14 17.32
N HIS A 408 18.75 13.32 17.87
CA HIS A 408 17.40 13.77 18.15
C HIS A 408 16.60 13.98 16.87
N PHE A 409 15.29 13.69 16.90
CA PHE A 409 14.39 13.81 15.74
C PHE A 409 14.40 15.21 15.09
N SER A 410 14.56 16.26 15.89
CA SER A 410 14.62 17.64 15.36
C SER A 410 15.86 17.87 14.50
N PHE A 411 16.98 17.25 14.85
CA PHE A 411 18.22 17.33 14.07
C PHE A 411 18.13 16.46 12.81
N GLN A 412 17.48 15.30 12.89
CA GLN A 412 17.15 14.48 11.73
C GLN A 412 16.33 15.27 10.71
N ARG A 413 15.26 15.92 11.18
CA ARG A 413 14.39 16.76 10.34
C ARG A 413 15.15 17.95 9.74
N TYR A 414 16.09 18.52 10.47
CA TYR A 414 16.95 19.58 9.96
C TYR A 414 17.82 19.07 8.80
N ILE A 415 18.50 17.93 8.94
CA ILE A 415 19.31 17.32 7.87
C ILE A 415 18.43 16.99 6.65
N GLU A 416 17.26 16.42 6.87
CA GLU A 416 16.28 16.14 5.81
C GLU A 416 15.91 17.39 5.01
N ASN A 417 15.66 18.50 5.70
CA ASN A 417 15.37 19.79 5.08
C ASN A 417 16.56 20.34 4.29
N GLN A 418 17.81 20.13 4.75
CA GLN A 418 19.00 20.54 4.00
C GLN A 418 19.15 19.69 2.72
N ILE A 419 18.91 18.39 2.78
CA ILE A 419 18.91 17.51 1.59
C ILE A 419 17.88 17.99 0.59
N ARG A 420 16.64 18.28 1.03
CA ARG A 420 15.59 18.81 0.16
C ARG A 420 15.92 20.17 -0.42
N ALA A 421 16.54 21.04 0.35
CA ALA A 421 16.92 22.38 -0.13
C ALA A 421 17.94 22.34 -1.29
N VAL A 422 18.81 21.32 -1.32
CA VAL A 422 19.84 21.16 -2.34
C VAL A 422 19.37 20.30 -3.53
N PHE A 423 18.69 19.19 -3.26
CA PHE A 423 18.35 18.19 -4.29
C PHE A 423 16.88 18.21 -4.70
N GLY A 424 16.01 18.96 -4.04
CA GLY A 424 14.57 18.97 -4.28
C GLY A 424 13.89 17.81 -3.58
N LEU A 425 13.87 16.64 -4.19
CA LEU A 425 13.14 15.45 -3.73
C LEU A 425 11.65 15.77 -3.43
N GLU A 426 11.06 16.65 -4.25
CA GLU A 426 9.65 17.03 -4.16
C GLU A 426 8.77 15.86 -4.58
N GLY A 427 7.65 15.69 -3.89
CA GLY A 427 6.70 14.60 -4.15
C GLY A 427 7.11 13.25 -3.58
N THR A 428 8.30 13.09 -2.99
CA THR A 428 8.74 11.81 -2.42
C THR A 428 9.13 11.95 -0.95
N PRO A 429 8.72 11.02 -0.06
CA PRO A 429 9.22 10.99 1.31
C PRO A 429 10.71 10.60 1.32
N ILE A 430 11.41 11.01 2.35
CA ILE A 430 12.79 10.60 2.62
C ILE A 430 12.76 9.63 3.80
N ARG A 431 13.45 8.51 3.67
CA ARG A 431 13.75 7.62 4.80
C ARG A 431 15.19 7.82 5.25
N MET A 432 15.38 8.03 6.55
CA MET A 432 16.70 8.22 7.14
C MET A 432 16.91 7.19 8.25
N VAL A 433 17.91 6.34 8.09
CA VAL A 433 18.30 5.32 9.05
C VAL A 433 19.58 5.77 9.74
N ILE A 434 19.54 5.86 11.07
CA ILE A 434 20.69 6.23 11.87
C ILE A 434 21.41 4.96 12.34
N ARG A 435 22.71 4.81 12.03
CA ARG A 435 23.53 3.70 12.47
C ARG A 435 24.69 4.18 13.35
N GLN A 436 24.95 3.45 14.40
CA GLN A 436 26.09 3.68 15.25
C GLN A 436 27.31 2.89 14.71
N LYS A 437 28.51 3.49 14.80
CA LYS A 437 29.74 2.80 14.40
C LYS A 437 29.95 1.56 15.29
N GLY A 438 29.89 0.38 14.68
CA GLY A 438 30.01 -0.91 15.37
C GLY A 438 28.74 -1.76 15.39
N ASP A 439 27.60 -1.23 14.94
CA ASP A 439 26.41 -2.06 14.70
C ASP A 439 26.72 -3.06 13.59
N LYS A 440 26.54 -4.36 13.87
CA LYS A 440 26.70 -5.42 12.87
C LYS A 440 25.61 -5.31 11.82
N GLN A 441 25.97 -5.61 10.58
CA GLN A 441 25.06 -5.70 9.42
C GLN A 441 23.90 -6.65 9.65
#